data_89c6e8efaa16934363363c3fd7a031ec
#
_entry.id   89c6e8efaa16934363363c3fd7a031ec
#
_cell.length_a   1.000
_cell.length_b   1.000
_cell.length_c   1.000
_cell.angle_alpha   90.00
_cell.angle_beta   90.00
_cell.angle_gamma   90.00
#
_symmetry.space_group_name_H-M   'P 1'
#
loop_
_entity.id
_entity.type
_entity.pdbx_description
1 polymer ?
#
loop_
_entity_poly.entity_id
_entity_poly.type
_entity_poly.pdbx_seq_one_letter_code
_entity_poly.pdbx_strand_id
1 'polypeptide(L)'
;MKIGCDLVSIARIEKIYQKHGEKFLDKFLDTDEQKLFKTSSSLAGLWAAKEAASKALGVGISLECSFFDIKISKDSKNAPKLDFSQKILKNFKVQTASLSISHDFGFAMAVVIVG
;
A
#
# COMPACT_ATOMS: atom_id res chain seq x y z
N MET A 1 10.96 11.89 11.45
CA MET A 1 9.86 11.83 10.51
C MET A 1 10.40 11.43 9.13
N LYS A 2 9.74 10.46 8.49
CA LYS A 2 10.12 9.97 7.16
C LYS A 2 8.90 10.01 6.25
N ILE A 3 9.12 10.17 4.97
CA ILE A 3 8.05 10.28 3.99
C ILE A 3 8.35 9.37 2.78
N GLY A 4 7.30 8.78 2.23
CA GLY A 4 7.36 8.03 0.99
C GLY A 4 6.16 8.32 0.13
N CYS A 5 6.34 8.28 -1.17
CA CYS A 5 5.22 8.42 -2.10
C CYS A 5 5.41 7.46 -3.26
N ASP A 6 4.30 7.08 -3.88
CA ASP A 6 4.30 6.25 -5.06
C ASP A 6 3.22 6.70 -6.02
N LEU A 7 3.51 6.65 -7.30
CA LEU A 7 2.60 6.97 -8.37
C LEU A 7 2.55 5.79 -9.32
N VAL A 8 1.35 5.29 -9.63
CA VAL A 8 1.19 4.13 -10.49
C VAL A 8 0.08 4.36 -11.50
N SER A 9 0.26 3.84 -12.72
CA SER A 9 -0.78 3.84 -13.74
C SER A 9 -1.87 2.83 -13.36
N ILE A 10 -3.11 3.31 -13.30
CA ILE A 10 -4.27 2.45 -13.03
C ILE A 10 -4.42 1.40 -14.13
N ALA A 11 -4.21 1.78 -15.40
CA ALA A 11 -4.29 0.87 -16.54
C ALA A 11 -3.24 -0.26 -16.44
N ARG A 12 -2.04 0.07 -15.95
CA ARG A 12 -0.98 -0.94 -15.74
C ARG A 12 -1.39 -1.97 -14.71
N ILE A 13 -1.92 -1.52 -13.58
CA ILE A 13 -2.38 -2.43 -12.52
C ILE A 13 -3.56 -3.27 -13.01
N GLU A 14 -4.49 -2.66 -13.73
CA GLU A 14 -5.62 -3.38 -14.30
C GLU A 14 -5.18 -4.48 -15.25
N LYS A 15 -4.21 -4.21 -16.13
CA LYS A 15 -3.65 -5.20 -17.05
C LYS A 15 -3.02 -6.37 -16.32
N ILE A 16 -2.26 -6.12 -15.27
CA ILE A 16 -1.62 -7.16 -14.48
C ILE A 16 -2.69 -8.03 -13.81
N TYR A 17 -3.73 -7.40 -13.26
CA TYR A 17 -4.82 -8.11 -12.62
C TYR A 17 -5.60 -8.95 -13.63
N GLN A 18 -5.91 -8.42 -14.80
CA GLN A 18 -6.58 -9.17 -15.86
C GLN A 18 -5.78 -10.38 -16.32
N LYS A 19 -4.47 -10.25 -16.38
CA LYS A 19 -3.58 -11.33 -16.82
C LYS A 19 -3.38 -12.41 -15.77
N HIS A 20 -3.21 -12.04 -14.51
CA HIS A 20 -2.80 -12.95 -13.44
C HIS A 20 -3.89 -13.22 -12.40
N GLY A 21 -4.95 -12.40 -12.34
CA GLY A 21 -6.07 -12.61 -11.43
C GLY A 21 -5.64 -12.66 -9.97
N GLU A 22 -6.15 -13.66 -9.24
CA GLU A 22 -5.87 -13.80 -7.81
C GLU A 22 -4.40 -14.00 -7.48
N LYS A 23 -3.61 -14.55 -8.38
CA LYS A 23 -2.17 -14.70 -8.18
C LYS A 23 -1.50 -13.35 -7.96
N PHE A 24 -1.93 -12.33 -8.68
CA PHE A 24 -1.43 -10.97 -8.49
C PHE A 24 -1.86 -10.42 -7.13
N LEU A 25 -3.14 -10.58 -6.78
CA LEU A 25 -3.66 -10.11 -5.50
C LEU A 25 -2.92 -10.76 -4.32
N ASP A 26 -2.73 -12.07 -4.39
CA ASP A 26 -2.08 -12.84 -3.33
C ASP A 26 -0.62 -12.47 -3.12
N LYS A 27 0.01 -11.82 -4.08
CA LYS A 27 1.40 -11.37 -3.94
C LYS A 27 1.55 -10.19 -3.00
N PHE A 28 0.54 -9.34 -2.89
CA PHE A 28 0.69 -8.10 -2.11
C PHE A 28 -0.46 -7.78 -1.18
N LEU A 29 -1.59 -8.51 -1.23
CA LEU A 29 -2.76 -8.28 -0.38
C LEU A 29 -3.13 -9.54 0.39
N ASP A 30 -3.42 -9.40 1.67
CA ASP A 30 -4.01 -10.47 2.44
C ASP A 30 -5.52 -10.58 2.16
N THR A 31 -6.18 -11.56 2.78
CA THR A 31 -7.61 -11.84 2.55
C THR A 31 -8.49 -10.63 2.90
N ASP A 32 -8.21 -9.95 3.99
CA ASP A 32 -9.00 -8.77 4.39
C ASP A 32 -8.80 -7.61 3.45
N GLU A 33 -7.56 -7.38 3.03
CA GLU A 33 -7.23 -6.28 2.11
C GLU A 33 -7.88 -6.48 0.74
N GLN A 34 -8.00 -7.73 0.28
CA GLN A 34 -8.64 -8.03 -1.00
C GLN A 34 -10.13 -7.65 -1.02
N LYS A 35 -10.75 -7.50 0.14
CA LYS A 35 -12.13 -7.05 0.25
C LYS A 35 -12.28 -5.53 0.19
N LEU A 36 -11.19 -4.79 0.25
CA LEU A 36 -11.22 -3.32 0.30
C LEU A 36 -11.43 -2.69 -1.06
N PHE A 37 -10.95 -3.30 -2.14
CA PHE A 37 -11.06 -2.68 -3.45
C PHE A 37 -12.31 -3.15 -4.19
N LYS A 38 -12.90 -2.22 -4.96
CA LYS A 38 -14.06 -2.49 -5.81
C LYS A 38 -13.82 -2.09 -7.26
N THR A 39 -12.78 -1.29 -7.50
CA THR A 39 -12.45 -0.72 -8.81
C THR A 39 -10.96 -0.86 -9.06
N SER A 40 -10.56 -0.73 -10.33
CA SER A 40 -9.14 -0.70 -10.69
C SER A 40 -8.41 0.47 -10.03
N SER A 41 -9.08 1.61 -9.85
CA SER A 41 -8.52 2.77 -9.16
C SER A 41 -8.20 2.46 -7.71
N SER A 42 -9.12 1.81 -6.99
CA SER A 42 -8.88 1.46 -5.59
C SER A 42 -7.82 0.37 -5.44
N LEU A 43 -7.77 -0.58 -6.38
CA LEU A 43 -6.71 -1.61 -6.39
C LEU A 43 -5.33 -0.97 -6.59
N ALA A 44 -5.23 -0.04 -7.55
CA ALA A 44 -4.00 0.70 -7.80
C ALA A 44 -3.60 1.54 -6.57
N GLY A 45 -4.58 2.09 -5.87
CA GLY A 45 -4.35 2.82 -4.61
C GLY A 45 -3.73 1.94 -3.52
N LEU A 46 -4.18 0.70 -3.39
CA LEU A 46 -3.61 -0.25 -2.43
C LEU A 46 -2.15 -0.60 -2.79
N TRP A 47 -1.89 -0.79 -4.08
CA TRP A 47 -0.52 -1.03 -4.55
C TRP A 47 0.37 0.16 -4.22
N ALA A 48 -0.06 1.37 -4.60
CA ALA A 48 0.70 2.59 -4.35
C ALA A 48 0.95 2.81 -2.85
N ALA A 49 -0.04 2.51 -2.00
CA ALA A 49 0.08 2.66 -0.55
C ALA A 49 1.20 1.77 0.01
N LYS A 50 1.25 0.51 -0.39
CA LYS A 50 2.28 -0.41 0.10
C LYS A 50 3.67 -0.04 -0.41
N GLU A 51 3.78 0.38 -1.67
CA GLU A 51 5.04 0.87 -2.22
C GLU A 51 5.50 2.15 -1.50
N ALA A 52 4.59 3.09 -1.27
CA ALA A 52 4.90 4.34 -0.56
C ALA A 52 5.38 4.07 0.86
N ALA A 53 4.73 3.14 1.56
CA ALA A 53 5.12 2.76 2.92
C ALA A 53 6.55 2.23 2.97
N SER A 54 6.89 1.34 2.04
CA SER A 54 8.24 0.77 1.95
C SER A 54 9.29 1.83 1.63
N LYS A 55 8.94 2.80 0.79
CA LYS A 55 9.82 3.94 0.47
C LYS A 55 10.03 4.85 1.66
N ALA A 56 8.98 5.07 2.48
CA ALA A 56 9.11 5.86 3.70
C ALA A 56 10.12 5.25 4.66
N LEU A 57 10.20 3.92 4.72
CA LEU A 57 11.20 3.21 5.52
C LEU A 57 12.60 3.28 4.90
N GLY A 58 12.71 3.67 3.64
CA GLY A 58 13.99 3.80 2.93
C GLY A 58 14.53 2.52 2.33
N VAL A 59 13.78 1.43 2.38
CA VAL A 59 14.27 0.11 1.91
C VAL A 59 13.52 -0.44 0.70
N GLY A 60 12.35 0.13 0.37
CA GLY A 60 11.49 -0.42 -0.65
C GLY A 60 10.97 -1.80 -0.26
N ILE A 61 10.22 -2.43 -1.16
CA ILE A 61 9.79 -3.82 -0.98
C ILE A 61 11.03 -4.71 -1.16
N SER A 62 11.41 -5.41 -0.10
CA SER A 62 12.69 -6.11 -0.01
C SER A 62 12.62 -7.18 1.08
N LEU A 63 13.76 -7.79 1.38
CA LEU A 63 13.88 -8.71 2.51
C LEU A 63 13.61 -8.02 3.85
N GLU A 64 13.91 -6.71 3.93
CA GLU A 64 13.68 -5.93 5.14
C GLU A 64 12.23 -5.53 5.33
N CYS A 65 11.46 -5.45 4.26
CA CYS A 65 10.06 -5.07 4.29
C CYS A 65 9.31 -5.75 3.14
N SER A 66 8.50 -6.75 3.45
CA SER A 66 7.64 -7.40 2.47
C SER A 66 6.31 -6.65 2.36
N PHE A 67 5.54 -6.94 1.32
CA PHE A 67 4.18 -6.40 1.20
C PHE A 67 3.32 -6.75 2.42
N PHE A 68 3.53 -7.91 3.05
CA PHE A 68 2.73 -8.38 4.18
C PHE A 68 3.18 -7.81 5.52
N ASP A 69 4.29 -7.09 5.55
CA ASP A 69 4.68 -6.28 6.71
C ASP A 69 3.87 -4.99 6.81
N ILE A 70 3.08 -4.68 5.77
CA ILE A 70 2.27 -3.47 5.65
C ILE A 70 0.81 -3.88 5.56
N LYS A 71 -0.02 -3.43 6.48
CA LYS A 71 -1.45 -3.73 6.51
C LYS A 71 -2.25 -2.46 6.24
N ILE A 72 -3.10 -2.51 5.23
CA ILE A 72 -4.04 -1.43 4.91
C ILE A 72 -5.42 -1.83 5.41
N SER A 73 -6.10 -0.89 6.04
CA SER A 73 -7.48 -1.05 6.49
C SER A 73 -8.21 0.28 6.30
N LYS A 74 -9.46 0.33 6.71
CA LYS A 74 -10.28 1.55 6.67
C LYS A 74 -10.74 1.88 8.07
N ASP A 75 -10.80 3.17 8.39
CA ASP A 75 -11.39 3.61 9.66
C ASP A 75 -12.91 3.71 9.57
N SER A 76 -13.56 4.17 10.63
CA SER A 76 -15.02 4.30 10.70
C SER A 76 -15.57 5.29 9.67
N LYS A 77 -14.76 6.20 9.17
CA LYS A 77 -15.13 7.18 8.14
C LYS A 77 -14.68 6.76 6.75
N ASN A 78 -14.30 5.50 6.60
CA ASN A 78 -13.82 4.93 5.34
C ASN A 78 -12.51 5.53 4.82
N ALA A 79 -11.73 6.18 5.69
CA ALA A 79 -10.41 6.68 5.35
C ALA A 79 -9.37 5.55 5.47
N PRO A 80 -8.35 5.50 4.59
CA PRO A 80 -7.35 4.46 4.66
C PRO A 80 -6.48 4.60 5.91
N LYS A 81 -6.16 3.45 6.50
CA LYS A 81 -5.25 3.32 7.64
C LYS A 81 -4.12 2.38 7.30
N LEU A 82 -2.97 2.64 7.87
CA LEU A 82 -1.77 1.83 7.65
C LEU A 82 -1.20 1.38 8.98
N ASP A 83 -0.93 0.09 9.07
CA ASP A 83 -0.24 -0.51 10.21
C ASP A 83 0.93 -1.33 9.69
N PHE A 84 2.03 -1.34 10.45
CA PHE A 84 3.20 -2.15 10.17
C PHE A 84 3.25 -3.37 11.08
N SER A 85 3.89 -4.44 10.62
CA SER A 85 4.17 -5.62 11.45
C SER A 85 5.07 -5.26 12.63
N GLN A 86 5.07 -6.11 13.65
CA GLN A 86 5.94 -5.93 14.81
C GLN A 86 7.41 -5.88 14.42
N LYS A 87 7.80 -6.67 13.42
CA LYS A 87 9.16 -6.65 12.88
C LYS A 87 9.57 -5.26 12.42
N ILE A 88 8.69 -4.60 11.65
CA ILE A 88 8.97 -3.26 11.12
C ILE A 88 8.97 -2.23 12.23
N LEU A 89 7.98 -2.27 13.13
CA LEU A 89 7.90 -1.32 14.24
C LEU A 89 9.19 -1.34 15.07
N LYS A 90 9.71 -2.54 15.32
CA LYS A 90 10.93 -2.72 16.11
C LYS A 90 12.18 -2.32 15.34
N ASN A 91 12.35 -2.85 14.12
CA ASN A 91 13.59 -2.67 13.35
C ASN A 91 13.79 -1.23 12.89
N PHE A 92 12.70 -0.51 12.61
CA PHE A 92 12.75 0.87 12.13
C PHE A 92 12.32 1.88 13.18
N LYS A 93 12.02 1.43 14.39
CA LYS A 93 11.62 2.29 15.53
C LYS A 93 10.42 3.18 15.16
N VAL A 94 9.41 2.59 14.51
CA VAL A 94 8.22 3.30 14.07
C VAL A 94 7.27 3.47 15.27
N GLN A 95 6.80 4.69 15.49
CA GLN A 95 5.81 5.01 16.52
C GLN A 95 4.44 5.32 15.89
N THR A 96 4.45 6.03 14.78
CA THR A 96 3.21 6.44 14.09
C THR A 96 3.37 6.29 12.58
N ALA A 97 2.26 6.07 11.89
CA ALA A 97 2.21 6.06 10.44
C ALA A 97 0.89 6.65 9.97
N SER A 98 0.94 7.47 8.93
CA SER A 98 -0.23 8.06 8.31
C SER A 98 -0.19 7.84 6.80
N LEU A 99 -1.36 7.65 6.20
CA LEU A 99 -1.50 7.31 4.79
C LEU A 99 -2.57 8.20 4.16
N SER A 100 -2.28 8.69 2.95
CA SER A 100 -3.27 9.34 2.10
C SER A 100 -3.16 8.76 0.70
N ILE A 101 -4.31 8.50 0.07
CA ILE A 101 -4.39 7.96 -1.27
C ILE A 101 -5.26 8.88 -2.12
N SER A 102 -4.84 9.13 -3.35
CA SER A 102 -5.60 9.92 -4.31
C SER A 102 -5.46 9.30 -5.69
N HIS A 103 -6.43 9.56 -6.57
CA HIS A 103 -6.32 9.14 -7.96
C HIS A 103 -6.94 10.18 -8.87
N ASP A 104 -6.34 10.39 -10.03
CA ASP A 104 -6.79 11.31 -11.05
C ASP A 104 -6.05 11.03 -12.36
N PHE A 105 -6.67 11.32 -13.48
CA PHE A 105 -6.06 11.22 -14.81
C PHE A 105 -5.42 9.86 -15.10
N GLY A 106 -6.02 8.78 -14.62
CA GLY A 106 -5.50 7.43 -14.87
C GLY A 106 -4.33 7.04 -13.97
N PHE A 107 -4.03 7.81 -12.93
CA PHE A 107 -2.98 7.50 -11.96
C PHE A 107 -3.56 7.38 -10.56
N ALA A 108 -2.97 6.51 -9.76
CA ALA A 108 -3.17 6.47 -8.32
C ALA A 108 -1.89 6.89 -7.64
N MET A 109 -2.02 7.66 -6.57
CA MET A 109 -0.89 8.15 -5.78
C MET A 109 -1.15 7.87 -4.32
N ALA A 110 -0.09 7.50 -3.60
CA ALA A 110 -0.14 7.37 -2.15
C ALA A 110 1.02 8.12 -1.53
N VAL A 111 0.76 8.69 -0.36
CA VAL A 111 1.78 9.34 0.47
C VAL A 111 1.71 8.72 1.85
N VAL A 112 2.87 8.35 2.39
CA VAL A 112 3.00 7.79 3.74
C VAL A 112 3.98 8.63 4.54
N ILE A 113 3.59 8.97 5.76
CA ILE A 113 4.46 9.64 6.71
C ILE A 113 4.66 8.70 7.90
N VAL A 114 5.91 8.50 8.27
CA VAL A 114 6.31 7.62 9.38
C VAL A 114 7.03 8.46 10.43
N GLY A 115 6.56 8.37 11.65
CA GLY A 115 7.16 9.07 12.77
C GLY A 115 7.60 8.17 13.90
#